data_953991e9e4a75a9507be3985cec3bec5
#
_entry.id   953991e9e4a75a9507be3985cec3bec5
#
_cell.length_a   1.000
_cell.length_b   1.000
_cell.length_c   1.000
_cell.angle_alpha   90.00
_cell.angle_beta   90.00
_cell.angle_gamma   90.00
#
_symmetry.space_group_name_H-M   'P 1'
#
loop_
_entity.id
_entity.type
_entity.pdbx_description
1 polymer ?
#
loop_
_entity_poly.entity_id
_entity_poly.type
_entity_poly.pdbx_seq_one_letter_code
_entity_poly.pdbx_strand_id
1 'polypeptide(L)'
;MLNLTWTAIERLRKLIEEHPEDPVVRITLRDLDDQRLSLAITLEPAIQEEDEVQHIEGLTIALERSSVHRTNGMTVDYQADKGFTFV
;
A
#
# COMPACT_ATOMS: atom_id res chain seq x y z
N MET A 1 5.71 10.88 -3.85
CA MET A 1 6.05 9.50 -3.49
C MET A 1 5.31 9.10 -2.22
N LEU A 2 4.77 7.92 -2.17
CA LEU A 2 4.15 7.38 -0.97
C LEU A 2 5.24 6.96 0.02
N ASN A 3 5.00 7.18 1.31
CA ASN A 3 5.91 6.78 2.37
C ASN A 3 5.28 5.69 3.25
N LEU A 4 6.12 4.85 3.83
CA LEU A 4 5.71 3.81 4.77
C LEU A 4 6.47 3.98 6.07
N THR A 5 5.79 3.82 7.21
CA THR A 5 6.48 3.74 8.49
C THR A 5 7.19 2.38 8.62
N TRP A 6 8.17 2.29 9.51
CA TRP A 6 8.84 1.00 9.76
C TRP A 6 7.86 -0.08 10.22
N THR A 7 6.86 0.29 11.02
CA THR A 7 5.83 -0.65 11.47
C THR A 7 5.04 -1.20 10.29
N ALA A 8 4.70 -0.34 9.32
CA ALA A 8 4.02 -0.77 8.11
C ALA A 8 4.92 -1.67 7.26
N ILE A 9 6.18 -1.30 7.09
CA ILE A 9 7.15 -2.09 6.31
C ILE A 9 7.30 -3.49 6.91
N GLU A 10 7.50 -3.59 8.20
CA GLU A 10 7.68 -4.88 8.88
C GLU A 10 6.44 -5.75 8.75
N ARG A 11 5.26 -5.15 8.90
CA ARG A 11 4.00 -5.90 8.76
C ARG A 11 3.80 -6.42 7.34
N LEU A 12 4.09 -5.58 6.34
CA LEU A 12 4.00 -5.99 4.93
C LEU A 12 4.99 -7.11 4.60
N ARG A 13 6.23 -7.01 5.08
CA ARG A 13 7.22 -8.07 4.89
C ARG A 13 6.74 -9.40 5.47
N LYS A 14 6.17 -9.37 6.66
CA LYS A 14 5.65 -10.57 7.31
C LYS A 14 4.50 -11.19 6.52
N LEU A 15 3.59 -10.36 6.03
CA LEU A 15 2.48 -10.83 5.21
C LEU A 15 2.97 -11.49 3.91
N ILE A 16 3.98 -10.92 3.28
CA ILE A 16 4.58 -11.49 2.06
C ILE A 16 5.28 -12.80 2.37
N GLU A 17 5.97 -12.91 3.49
CA GLU A 17 6.59 -14.18 3.92
C GLU A 17 5.56 -15.28 4.12
N GLU A 18 4.38 -14.93 4.60
CA GLU A 18 3.27 -15.87 4.80
C GLU A 18 2.57 -16.22 3.48
N HIS A 19 2.69 -15.35 2.46
CA HIS A 19 2.05 -15.51 1.15
C HIS A 19 3.06 -15.23 0.04
N PRO A 20 4.09 -16.07 -0.10
CA PRO A 20 5.19 -15.81 -1.05
C PRO A 20 4.76 -15.81 -2.52
N GLU A 21 3.59 -16.40 -2.82
CA GLU A 21 3.00 -16.38 -4.16
C GLU A 21 2.45 -14.98 -4.54
N ASP A 22 2.27 -14.10 -3.56
CA ASP A 22 1.71 -12.76 -3.76
C ASP A 22 2.69 -11.69 -3.26
N PRO A 23 3.82 -11.47 -3.97
CA PRO A 23 4.89 -10.60 -3.46
C PRO A 23 4.68 -9.11 -3.72
N VAL A 24 3.62 -8.72 -4.41
CA VAL A 24 3.34 -7.32 -4.73
C VAL A 24 2.34 -6.73 -3.76
N VAL A 25 2.65 -5.57 -3.19
CA VAL A 25 1.73 -4.83 -2.33
C VAL A 25 0.98 -3.82 -3.19
N ARG A 26 -0.31 -4.02 -3.36
CA ARG A 26 -1.14 -3.11 -4.14
C ARG A 26 -1.89 -2.17 -3.21
N ILE A 27 -1.77 -0.88 -3.48
CA ILE A 27 -2.41 0.17 -2.69
C ILE A 27 -3.40 0.92 -3.55
N THR A 28 -4.63 1.02 -3.09
CA THR A 28 -5.71 1.73 -3.78
C THR A 28 -6.40 2.67 -2.80
N LEU A 29 -6.67 3.88 -3.26
CA LEU A 29 -7.52 4.83 -2.54
C LEU A 29 -8.88 4.92 -3.20
N ARG A 30 -9.92 4.93 -2.38
CA ARG A 30 -11.29 5.14 -2.85
C ARG A 30 -11.97 6.21 -2.02
N ASP A 31 -12.73 7.05 -2.69
CA ASP A 31 -13.60 8.01 -2.02
C ASP A 31 -14.84 7.28 -1.51
N LEU A 32 -15.10 7.40 -0.22
CA LEU A 32 -16.36 6.93 0.37
C LEU A 32 -17.43 8.01 0.25
N ASP A 33 -17.02 9.25 0.45
CA ASP A 33 -17.84 10.45 0.24
C ASP A 33 -16.91 11.66 0.10
N ASP A 34 -17.45 12.88 0.13
CA ASP A 34 -16.67 14.11 -0.06
C ASP A 34 -15.59 14.33 1.00
N GLN A 35 -15.70 13.67 2.16
CA GLN A 35 -14.81 13.90 3.29
C GLN A 35 -14.05 12.67 3.77
N ARG A 36 -14.38 11.48 3.24
CA ARG A 36 -13.78 10.24 3.72
C ARG A 36 -13.12 9.47 2.59
N LEU A 37 -11.93 8.95 2.90
CA LEU A 37 -11.16 8.10 2.02
C LEU A 37 -11.04 6.71 2.61
N SER A 38 -11.08 5.70 1.76
CA SER A 38 -10.78 4.32 2.14
C SER A 38 -9.43 3.91 1.55
N LEU A 39 -8.58 3.36 2.41
CA LEU A 39 -7.32 2.77 2.02
C LEU A 39 -7.53 1.26 1.89
N ALA A 40 -7.21 0.72 0.71
CA ALA A 40 -7.21 -0.71 0.49
C ALA A 40 -5.78 -1.16 0.19
N ILE A 41 -5.31 -2.17 0.93
CA ILE A 41 -4.02 -2.80 0.70
C ILE A 41 -4.25 -4.28 0.48
N THR A 42 -3.81 -4.79 -0.67
CA THR A 42 -3.91 -6.20 -1.01
C THR A 42 -2.56 -6.73 -1.44
N LEU A 43 -2.35 -8.03 -1.29
CA LEU A 43 -1.18 -8.70 -1.86
C LEU A 43 -1.58 -9.34 -3.17
N GLU A 44 -0.73 -9.16 -4.19
CA GLU A 44 -1.01 -9.60 -5.54
C GLU A 44 0.17 -10.38 -6.10
N PRO A 45 -0.06 -11.32 -7.04
CA PRO A 45 1.04 -12.09 -7.64
C PRO A 45 1.92 -11.26 -8.57
N ALA A 46 1.37 -10.20 -9.17
CA ALA A 46 2.10 -9.40 -10.14
C ALA A 46 1.55 -7.97 -10.20
N ILE A 47 2.36 -7.06 -10.71
CA ILE A 47 1.93 -5.71 -11.04
C ILE A 47 1.05 -5.74 -12.29
N GLN A 48 0.20 -4.74 -12.45
CA GLN A 48 -0.59 -4.54 -13.65
C GLN A 48 0.10 -3.52 -14.56
N GLU A 49 -0.20 -3.56 -15.85
CA GLU A 49 0.49 -2.74 -16.85
C GLU A 49 0.45 -1.25 -16.55
N GLU A 50 -0.65 -0.76 -16.02
CA GLU A 50 -0.83 0.68 -15.76
C GLU A 50 -0.45 1.10 -14.35
N ASP A 51 0.02 0.16 -13.52
CA ASP A 51 0.42 0.51 -12.16
C ASP A 51 1.68 1.37 -12.17
N GLU A 52 1.73 2.33 -11.27
CA GLU A 52 2.98 2.96 -10.92
C GLU A 52 3.65 2.14 -9.82
N VAL A 53 4.90 1.77 -10.03
CA VAL A 53 5.64 0.89 -9.12
C VAL A 53 6.66 1.70 -8.34
N GLN A 54 6.66 1.51 -7.03
CA GLN A 54 7.67 2.05 -6.14
C GLN A 54 8.35 0.91 -5.40
N HIS A 55 9.65 1.03 -5.19
CA HIS A 55 10.40 0.07 -4.39
C HIS A 55 10.80 0.74 -3.08
N ILE A 56 10.29 0.24 -1.97
CA ILE A 56 10.55 0.79 -0.63
C ILE A 56 11.08 -0.33 0.24
N GLU A 57 12.32 -0.22 0.69
CA GLU A 57 12.94 -1.19 1.60
C GLU A 57 12.76 -2.65 1.15
N GLY A 58 12.96 -2.90 -0.13
CA GLY A 58 12.82 -4.22 -0.73
C GLY A 58 11.39 -4.64 -1.05
N LEU A 59 10.39 -3.83 -0.69
CA LEU A 59 9.00 -4.08 -1.04
C LEU A 59 8.68 -3.53 -2.41
N THR A 60 7.92 -4.27 -3.20
CA THR A 60 7.37 -3.80 -4.46
C THR A 60 5.96 -3.28 -4.22
N ILE A 61 5.79 -1.98 -4.36
CA ILE A 61 4.51 -1.30 -4.11
C ILE A 61 3.91 -0.92 -5.46
N ALA A 62 2.73 -1.44 -5.75
CA ALA A 62 1.98 -1.09 -6.96
C ALA A 62 0.86 -0.13 -6.59
N LEU A 63 0.91 1.06 -7.19
CA LEU A 63 -0.13 2.08 -6.99
C LEU A 63 -1.05 2.08 -8.19
N GLU A 64 -2.33 1.90 -7.94
CA GLU A 64 -3.33 2.07 -8.99
C GLU A 64 -3.22 3.49 -9.56
N ARG A 65 -3.26 3.62 -10.88
CA ARG A 65 -3.01 4.89 -11.55
C ARG A 65 -3.88 6.04 -11.04
N SER A 66 -5.15 5.77 -10.78
CA SER A 66 -6.08 6.77 -10.24
C SER A 66 -5.72 7.23 -8.83
N SER A 67 -4.88 6.48 -8.12
CA SER A 67 -4.49 6.79 -6.73
C SER A 67 -3.16 7.53 -6.63
N VAL A 68 -2.38 7.62 -7.71
CA VAL A 68 -1.01 8.12 -7.67
C VAL A 68 -0.91 9.55 -7.12
N HIS A 69 -1.71 10.47 -7.66
CA HIS A 69 -1.66 11.86 -7.21
C HIS A 69 -2.09 12.01 -5.77
N ARG A 70 -3.07 11.24 -5.36
CA ARG A 70 -3.66 11.34 -4.03
C ARG A 70 -2.75 10.75 -2.95
N THR A 71 -1.94 9.78 -3.30
CA THR A 71 -1.02 9.14 -2.36
C THR A 71 0.32 9.86 -2.25
N ASN A 72 0.62 10.77 -3.16
CA ASN A 72 1.89 11.48 -3.17
C ASN A 72 2.08 12.28 -1.88
N GLY A 73 3.15 11.98 -1.15
CA GLY A 73 3.46 12.64 0.13
C GLY A 73 2.71 12.05 1.33
N MET A 74 1.80 11.11 1.11
CA MET A 74 1.11 10.44 2.22
C MET A 74 1.99 9.37 2.85
N THR A 75 1.75 9.09 4.12
CA THR A 75 2.44 8.04 4.85
C THR A 75 1.45 7.00 5.35
N VAL A 76 1.74 5.75 5.06
CA VAL A 76 0.95 4.61 5.56
C VAL A 76 1.62 4.07 6.81
N ASP A 77 0.85 3.89 7.85
CA ASP A 77 1.26 3.30 9.12
C ASP A 77 0.46 2.02 9.38
N TYR A 78 0.97 1.19 10.28
CA TYR A 78 0.26 0.00 10.73
C TYR A 78 0.21 -0.02 12.26
N GLN A 79 -1.00 -0.23 12.78
CA GLN A 79 -1.22 -0.46 14.21
C GLN A 79 -2.07 -1.71 14.37
N ALA A 80 -1.71 -2.56 15.33
CA ALA A 80 -2.36 -3.85 15.51
C ALA A 80 -3.88 -3.75 15.74
N ASP A 81 -4.31 -2.68 16.39
CA ASP A 81 -5.72 -2.47 16.71
C ASP A 81 -6.51 -1.77 15.59
N LYS A 82 -5.84 -1.11 14.67
CA LYS A 82 -6.46 -0.31 13.61
C LYS A 82 -6.18 -0.81 12.20
N GLY A 83 -5.13 -1.62 12.03
CA GLY A 83 -4.66 -2.03 10.72
C GLY A 83 -3.85 -0.93 10.03
N PHE A 84 -3.87 -0.91 8.71
CA PHE A 84 -3.17 0.10 7.92
C PHE A 84 -3.99 1.38 7.83
N THR A 85 -3.35 2.50 8.12
CA THR A 85 -3.98 3.81 8.08
C THR A 85 -3.02 4.85 7.52
N PHE A 86 -3.55 5.99 7.09
CA PHE A 86 -2.73 7.15 6.77
C PHE A 86 -2.45 7.96 8.03
N VAL A 87 -1.26 8.50 8.10
CA VAL A 87 -0.85 9.39 9.20
C VAL A 87 -0.33 10.71 8.65
#